data_198cd2891c2ae951cd2abeb7c77f8144
#
_entry.id   198cd2891c2ae951cd2abeb7c77f8144
#
_cell.length_a   1.000
_cell.length_b   1.000
_cell.length_c   1.000
_cell.angle_alpha   90.00
_cell.angle_beta   90.00
_cell.angle_gamma   90.00
#
_symmetry.space_group_name_H-M   'P 1'
#
loop_
_entity.id
_entity.type
_entity.pdbx_description
1 polymer ?
#
loop_
_entity_poly.entity_id
_entity_poly.type
_entity_poly.pdbx_seq_one_letter_code
_entity_poly.pdbx_strand_id
1 'polypeptide(L)'
;SSDLDKTSFIPLIEQSDRFFFFIRPRRFGKSLTLNMLQHYYDVRTKDKFDSLFGDLYIGKHPTKDRNSYLVIKLNFSGITGELHNYRKSLDEHCRIVFDYFCDVYADYLPEGIKEKMAEKDGAVSQFEYLFTECARVNQKIYLFIDEYDHFTNTILSDVDSLNRYTDKTHK
;
A
#
# COMPACT_ATOMS: atom_id res chain seq x y z
N SER A 1 5.55 20.15 23.90
CA SER A 1 4.99 20.04 22.53
C SER A 1 5.59 18.90 21.71
N SER A 2 6.55 18.12 22.23
CA SER A 2 7.23 17.02 21.53
C SER A 2 6.41 15.72 21.42
N ASP A 3 5.38 15.54 22.23
CA ASP A 3 4.58 14.29 22.25
C ASP A 3 3.64 14.10 21.06
N LEU A 4 3.42 15.12 20.25
CA LEU A 4 2.56 15.08 19.06
C LEU A 4 3.33 14.82 17.75
N ASP A 5 4.63 15.04 17.75
CA ASP A 5 5.47 14.82 16.57
C ASP A 5 5.88 13.35 16.44
N LYS A 6 5.10 12.60 15.67
CA LYS A 6 5.37 11.18 15.40
C LYS A 6 6.39 10.95 14.28
N THR A 7 6.92 12.00 13.67
CA THR A 7 7.87 11.85 12.55
C THR A 7 9.24 11.33 13.00
N SER A 8 9.55 11.41 14.29
CA SER A 8 10.76 10.80 14.87
C SER A 8 10.82 9.27 14.74
N PHE A 9 9.69 8.60 14.47
CA PHE A 9 9.65 7.16 14.22
C PHE A 9 10.11 6.76 12.81
N ILE A 10 10.17 7.69 11.85
CA ILE A 10 10.56 7.39 10.46
C ILE A 10 11.93 6.71 10.36
N PRO A 11 13.00 7.22 10.99
CA PRO A 11 14.30 6.55 10.96
C PRO A 11 14.29 5.14 11.57
N LEU A 12 13.43 4.89 12.56
CA LEU A 12 13.27 3.57 13.18
C LEU A 12 12.57 2.59 12.23
N ILE A 13 11.58 3.05 11.47
CA ILE A 13 10.90 2.26 10.44
C ILE A 13 11.92 1.86 9.36
N GLU A 14 12.78 2.76 8.92
CA GLU A 14 13.80 2.48 7.91
C GLU A 14 14.90 1.51 8.37
N GLN A 15 15.14 1.41 9.68
CA GLN A 15 16.05 0.44 10.26
C GLN A 15 15.44 -0.95 10.42
N SER A 16 14.12 -1.07 10.32
CA SER A 16 13.45 -2.35 10.36
C SER A 16 13.60 -3.10 9.03
N ASP A 17 13.25 -4.39 9.02
CA ASP A 17 13.24 -5.19 7.80
C ASP A 17 12.32 -4.60 6.72
N ARG A 18 12.47 -5.07 5.47
CA ARG A 18 11.72 -4.60 4.28
C ARG A 18 10.20 -4.63 4.43
N PHE A 19 9.68 -5.35 5.41
CA PHE A 19 8.26 -5.46 5.71
C PHE A 19 7.99 -4.93 7.10
N PHE A 20 7.21 -3.86 7.21
CA PHE A 20 6.81 -3.26 8.46
C PHE A 20 5.29 -3.36 8.62
N PHE A 21 4.84 -4.03 9.69
CA PHE A 21 3.44 -4.11 10.04
C PHE A 21 3.10 -3.07 11.10
N PHE A 22 2.32 -2.07 10.70
CA PHE A 22 1.82 -1.07 11.62
C PHE A 22 0.44 -1.46 12.12
N ILE A 23 0.40 -2.17 13.25
CA ILE A 23 -0.85 -2.59 13.88
C ILE A 23 -1.25 -1.55 14.90
N ARG A 24 -2.36 -0.84 14.65
CA ARG A 24 -3.01 0.02 15.64
C ARG A 24 -4.51 -0.22 15.65
N PRO A 25 -5.16 -0.09 16.84
CA PRO A 25 -6.62 -0.09 16.93
C PRO A 25 -7.21 0.99 16.03
N ARG A 26 -8.39 0.72 15.48
CA ARG A 26 -9.19 1.71 14.73
C ARG A 26 -9.35 2.97 15.59
N ARG A 27 -9.28 4.16 14.99
CA ARG A 27 -9.40 5.49 15.63
C ARG A 27 -8.18 6.05 16.36
N PHE A 28 -7.01 5.40 16.36
CA PHE A 28 -5.80 5.91 17.00
C PHE A 28 -4.77 6.52 16.04
N GLY A 29 -5.25 7.29 15.05
CA GLY A 29 -4.36 8.04 14.15
C GLY A 29 -3.62 7.20 13.10
N LYS A 30 -4.08 5.96 12.82
CA LYS A 30 -3.51 5.08 11.78
C LYS A 30 -3.49 5.77 10.41
N SER A 31 -4.63 6.31 9.98
CA SER A 31 -4.75 6.99 8.69
C SER A 31 -3.85 8.22 8.59
N LEU A 32 -3.73 8.98 9.69
CA LEU A 32 -2.83 10.14 9.73
C LEU A 32 -1.36 9.72 9.59
N THR A 33 -0.95 8.66 10.28
CA THR A 33 0.41 8.12 10.19
C THR A 33 0.71 7.59 8.79
N LEU A 34 -0.21 6.85 8.18
CA LEU A 34 -0.04 6.36 6.81
C LEU A 34 0.05 7.50 5.79
N ASN A 35 -0.78 8.53 5.94
CA ASN A 35 -0.72 9.72 5.08
C ASN A 35 0.60 10.49 5.25
N MET A 36 1.08 10.62 6.48
CA MET A 36 2.38 11.23 6.77
C MET A 36 3.52 10.45 6.09
N LEU A 37 3.57 9.14 6.24
CA LEU A 37 4.58 8.29 5.60
C LEU A 37 4.47 8.35 4.06
N GLN A 38 3.25 8.33 3.52
CA GLN A 38 3.02 8.45 2.09
C GLN A 38 3.64 9.75 1.56
N HIS A 39 3.33 10.89 2.17
CA HIS A 39 3.89 12.17 1.74
C HIS A 39 5.39 12.27 1.95
N TYR A 40 5.93 11.62 2.96
CA TYR A 40 7.37 11.63 3.22
C TYR A 40 8.15 10.89 2.14
N TYR A 41 7.65 9.74 1.68
CA TYR A 41 8.35 8.90 0.71
C TYR A 41 8.04 9.22 -0.75
N ASP A 42 6.88 9.82 -1.05
CA ASP A 42 6.42 10.07 -2.42
C ASP A 42 7.30 11.09 -3.13
N VAL A 43 7.82 10.74 -4.31
CA VAL A 43 8.60 11.65 -5.18
C VAL A 43 7.82 12.91 -5.57
N ARG A 44 6.48 12.82 -5.65
CA ARG A 44 5.60 13.93 -6.06
C ARG A 44 5.49 15.04 -5.01
N THR A 45 5.81 14.77 -3.76
CA THR A 45 5.72 15.72 -2.65
C THR A 45 7.05 16.42 -2.37
N LYS A 46 8.08 16.17 -3.17
CA LYS A 46 9.42 16.72 -2.99
C LYS A 46 9.41 18.25 -2.86
N ASP A 47 8.68 18.94 -3.74
CA ASP A 47 8.61 20.41 -3.74
C ASP A 47 7.80 20.98 -2.56
N LYS A 48 7.02 20.15 -1.89
CA LYS A 48 6.21 20.52 -0.73
C LYS A 48 6.82 20.07 0.60
N PHE A 49 8.03 19.49 0.56
CA PHE A 49 8.63 18.89 1.75
C PHE A 49 8.75 19.86 2.91
N ASP A 50 9.30 21.05 2.66
CA ASP A 50 9.49 22.05 3.72
C ASP A 50 8.17 22.54 4.31
N SER A 51 7.13 22.70 3.48
CA SER A 51 5.81 23.07 3.97
C SER A 51 5.10 22.01 4.77
N LEU A 52 5.38 20.73 4.50
CA LEU A 52 4.76 19.59 5.18
C LEU A 52 5.52 19.17 6.44
N PHE A 53 6.85 19.23 6.39
CA PHE A 53 7.71 18.61 7.41
C PHE A 53 8.73 19.58 8.05
N GLY A 54 8.91 20.79 7.53
CA GLY A 54 9.99 21.69 7.92
C GLY A 54 10.10 21.96 9.42
N ASP A 55 8.96 22.10 10.13
CA ASP A 55 8.92 22.33 11.57
C ASP A 55 9.01 21.04 12.41
N LEU A 56 8.89 19.88 11.78
CA LEU A 56 8.88 18.57 12.43
C LEU A 56 10.31 18.01 12.59
N TYR A 57 10.44 17.00 13.44
CA TYR A 57 11.73 16.31 13.67
C TYR A 57 12.35 15.83 12.34
N ILE A 58 11.56 15.13 11.51
CA ILE A 58 12.05 14.57 10.24
C ILE A 58 12.38 15.64 9.19
N GLY A 59 11.77 16.82 9.27
CA GLY A 59 12.12 17.95 8.42
C GLY A 59 13.50 18.51 8.74
N LYS A 60 13.87 18.49 10.02
CA LYS A 60 15.21 18.91 10.51
C LYS A 60 16.27 17.83 10.37
N HIS A 61 15.85 16.57 10.37
CA HIS A 61 16.72 15.39 10.30
C HIS A 61 16.23 14.41 9.21
N PRO A 62 16.17 14.83 7.94
CA PRO A 62 15.65 13.99 6.86
C PRO A 62 16.58 12.79 6.61
N THR A 63 15.97 11.66 6.26
CA THR A 63 16.70 10.46 5.84
C THR A 63 17.02 10.51 4.34
N LYS A 64 17.90 9.59 3.89
CA LYS A 64 18.24 9.43 2.47
C LYS A 64 17.06 8.98 1.61
N ASP A 65 16.07 8.33 2.21
CA ASP A 65 14.91 7.77 1.52
C ASP A 65 13.75 8.75 1.34
N ARG A 66 13.91 9.97 1.85
CA ARG A 66 12.96 11.08 1.64
C ARG A 66 12.65 11.28 0.16
N ASN A 67 11.34 11.32 -0.18
CA ASN A 67 10.85 11.60 -1.53
C ASN A 67 11.54 10.78 -2.63
N SER A 68 11.79 9.50 -2.37
CA SER A 68 12.55 8.62 -3.26
C SER A 68 11.76 7.41 -3.78
N TYR A 69 10.46 7.33 -3.47
CA TYR A 69 9.61 6.20 -3.85
C TYR A 69 8.43 6.63 -4.72
N LEU A 70 8.01 5.72 -5.59
CA LEU A 70 6.67 5.72 -6.19
C LEU A 70 5.74 4.97 -5.25
N VAL A 71 4.61 5.58 -4.86
CA VAL A 71 3.75 5.04 -3.81
C VAL A 71 2.54 4.34 -4.39
N ILE A 72 2.31 3.09 -3.98
CA ILE A 72 1.05 2.36 -4.19
C ILE A 72 0.34 2.24 -2.86
N LYS A 73 -0.94 2.64 -2.79
CA LYS A 73 -1.79 2.47 -1.62
C LYS A 73 -2.98 1.58 -1.97
N LEU A 74 -3.04 0.41 -1.35
CA LEU A 74 -4.17 -0.51 -1.42
C LEU A 74 -5.00 -0.39 -0.15
N ASN A 75 -6.31 -0.22 -0.31
CA ASN A 75 -7.27 -0.22 0.80
C ASN A 75 -8.26 -1.37 0.60
N PHE A 76 -8.19 -2.36 1.47
CA PHE A 76 -8.99 -3.58 1.34
C PHE A 76 -10.40 -3.49 1.96
N SER A 77 -10.79 -2.33 2.51
CA SER A 77 -12.14 -2.15 3.06
C SER A 77 -13.26 -2.29 2.04
N GLY A 78 -12.98 -1.99 0.77
CA GLY A 78 -13.92 -2.08 -0.34
C GLY A 78 -14.01 -3.45 -1.00
N ILE A 79 -13.18 -4.41 -0.59
CA ILE A 79 -13.20 -5.78 -1.13
C ILE A 79 -14.27 -6.55 -0.37
N THR A 80 -15.39 -6.81 -1.04
CA THR A 80 -16.57 -7.46 -0.46
C THR A 80 -16.99 -8.66 -1.31
N GLY A 81 -17.72 -9.60 -0.72
CA GLY A 81 -18.30 -10.73 -1.42
C GLY A 81 -17.97 -12.08 -0.78
N GLU A 82 -18.58 -13.13 -1.30
CA GLU A 82 -18.30 -14.51 -0.91
C GLU A 82 -16.92 -14.96 -1.42
N LEU A 83 -16.34 -15.97 -0.80
CA LEU A 83 -14.97 -16.42 -1.04
C LEU A 83 -14.63 -16.63 -2.53
N HIS A 84 -15.58 -17.18 -3.30
CA HIS A 84 -15.40 -17.43 -4.74
C HIS A 84 -15.36 -16.14 -5.60
N ASN A 85 -15.96 -15.05 -5.14
CA ASN A 85 -15.93 -13.75 -5.82
C ASN A 85 -14.79 -12.85 -5.32
N TYR A 86 -14.16 -13.22 -4.23
CA TYR A 86 -13.17 -12.42 -3.54
C TYR A 86 -11.95 -12.11 -4.41
N ARG A 87 -11.43 -13.13 -5.08
CA ARG A 87 -10.29 -12.98 -5.99
C ARG A 87 -10.59 -11.99 -7.10
N LYS A 88 -11.77 -12.10 -7.71
CA LYS A 88 -12.20 -11.18 -8.78
C LYS A 88 -12.31 -9.75 -8.26
N SER A 89 -12.90 -9.55 -7.07
CA SER A 89 -13.02 -8.23 -6.44
C SER A 89 -11.65 -7.65 -6.10
N LEU A 90 -10.72 -8.46 -5.61
CA LEU A 90 -9.33 -8.06 -5.34
C LEU A 90 -8.60 -7.65 -6.62
N ASP A 91 -8.69 -8.49 -7.67
CA ASP A 91 -8.04 -8.22 -8.95
C ASP A 91 -8.56 -6.92 -9.57
N GLU A 92 -9.87 -6.68 -9.52
CA GLU A 92 -10.48 -5.46 -10.02
C GLU A 92 -10.05 -4.23 -9.22
N HIS A 93 -10.03 -4.31 -7.89
CA HIS A 93 -9.56 -3.24 -7.03
C HIS A 93 -8.10 -2.89 -7.31
N CYS A 94 -7.23 -3.90 -7.35
CA CYS A 94 -5.82 -3.70 -7.63
C CYS A 94 -5.59 -3.12 -9.04
N ARG A 95 -6.30 -3.61 -10.04
CA ARG A 95 -6.22 -3.09 -11.41
C ARG A 95 -6.51 -1.59 -11.47
N ILE A 96 -7.55 -1.12 -10.79
CA ILE A 96 -7.88 0.30 -10.73
C ILE A 96 -6.75 1.11 -10.08
N VAL A 97 -6.20 0.61 -8.98
CA VAL A 97 -5.09 1.28 -8.27
C VAL A 97 -3.82 1.32 -9.11
N PHE A 98 -3.50 0.23 -9.80
CA PHE A 98 -2.30 0.16 -10.64
C PHE A 98 -2.43 1.01 -11.91
N ASP A 99 -3.62 1.07 -12.48
CA ASP A 99 -3.92 1.95 -13.61
C ASP A 99 -3.71 3.41 -13.23
N TYR A 100 -4.28 3.84 -12.12
CA TYR A 100 -4.07 5.16 -11.55
C TYR A 100 -2.59 5.46 -11.22
N PHE A 101 -1.87 4.47 -10.67
CA PHE A 101 -0.44 4.59 -10.41
C PHE A 101 0.35 4.89 -11.69
N CYS A 102 0.06 4.20 -12.78
CA CYS A 102 0.71 4.46 -14.07
C CYS A 102 0.44 5.87 -14.59
N ASP A 103 -0.78 6.39 -14.42
CA ASP A 103 -1.12 7.74 -14.84
C ASP A 103 -0.40 8.80 -13.99
N VAL A 104 -0.42 8.61 -12.67
CA VAL A 104 0.13 9.59 -11.73
C VAL A 104 1.66 9.69 -11.81
N TYR A 105 2.34 8.58 -12.07
CA TYR A 105 3.79 8.52 -12.17
C TYR A 105 4.31 8.40 -13.62
N ALA A 106 3.52 8.80 -14.60
CA ALA A 106 3.88 8.66 -16.02
C ALA A 106 5.27 9.23 -16.35
N ASP A 107 5.67 10.36 -15.74
CA ASP A 107 6.99 10.98 -15.95
C ASP A 107 8.17 10.17 -15.39
N TYR A 108 7.90 9.21 -14.52
CA TYR A 108 8.91 8.35 -13.87
C TYR A 108 8.96 6.94 -14.45
N LEU A 109 8.00 6.59 -15.30
CA LEU A 109 7.78 5.22 -15.77
C LEU A 109 8.11 5.09 -17.26
N PRO A 110 8.45 3.88 -17.75
CA PRO A 110 8.62 3.62 -19.16
C PRO A 110 7.33 3.87 -19.95
N GLU A 111 7.48 4.39 -21.16
CA GLU A 111 6.36 4.54 -22.09
C GLU A 111 5.70 3.18 -22.38
N GLY A 112 4.36 3.18 -22.42
CA GLY A 112 3.58 1.97 -22.70
C GLY A 112 3.47 0.97 -21.55
N ILE A 113 3.94 1.33 -20.34
CA ILE A 113 3.85 0.44 -19.17
C ILE A 113 2.40 0.10 -18.80
N LYS A 114 1.50 1.09 -18.90
CA LYS A 114 0.08 0.94 -18.57
C LYS A 114 -0.61 -0.10 -19.45
N GLU A 115 -0.40 -0.02 -20.75
CA GLU A 115 -0.97 -0.93 -21.74
C GLU A 115 -0.46 -2.35 -21.55
N LYS A 116 0.85 -2.51 -21.38
CA LYS A 116 1.48 -3.81 -21.14
C LYS A 116 1.09 -4.43 -19.80
N MET A 117 0.91 -3.61 -18.77
CA MET A 117 0.38 -4.07 -17.47
C MET A 117 -1.03 -4.60 -17.63
N ALA A 118 -1.89 -3.92 -18.38
CA ALA A 118 -3.28 -4.31 -18.60
C ALA A 118 -3.42 -5.68 -19.30
N GLU A 119 -2.40 -6.12 -20.06
CA GLU A 119 -2.35 -7.44 -20.69
C GLU A 119 -2.05 -8.57 -19.68
N LYS A 120 -1.63 -8.26 -18.46
CA LYS A 120 -1.30 -9.25 -17.43
C LYS A 120 -2.57 -9.74 -16.72
N ASP A 121 -2.62 -11.04 -16.49
CA ASP A 121 -3.76 -11.68 -15.84
C ASP A 121 -3.65 -11.63 -14.30
N GLY A 122 -4.59 -10.90 -13.69
CA GLY A 122 -4.73 -10.78 -12.25
C GLY A 122 -3.73 -9.84 -11.57
N ALA A 123 -4.07 -9.47 -10.34
CA ALA A 123 -3.35 -8.46 -9.55
C ALA A 123 -1.88 -8.81 -9.30
N VAL A 124 -1.58 -10.08 -9.04
CA VAL A 124 -0.20 -10.52 -8.76
C VAL A 124 0.71 -10.30 -9.96
N SER A 125 0.29 -10.77 -11.14
CA SER A 125 1.09 -10.63 -12.37
C SER A 125 1.23 -9.17 -12.78
N GLN A 126 0.21 -8.36 -12.58
CA GLN A 126 0.25 -6.91 -12.83
C GLN A 126 1.26 -6.23 -11.89
N PHE A 127 1.22 -6.55 -10.60
CA PHE A 127 2.14 -5.99 -9.60
C PHE A 127 3.59 -6.41 -9.87
N GLU A 128 3.84 -7.69 -10.16
CA GLU A 128 5.17 -8.19 -10.51
C GLU A 128 5.74 -7.48 -11.74
N TYR A 129 4.89 -7.26 -12.74
CA TYR A 129 5.28 -6.52 -13.94
C TYR A 129 5.66 -5.06 -13.61
N LEU A 130 4.80 -4.33 -12.88
CA LEU A 130 5.08 -2.96 -12.46
C LEU A 130 6.35 -2.86 -11.62
N PHE A 131 6.51 -3.75 -10.65
CA PHE A 131 7.70 -3.80 -9.79
C PHE A 131 8.98 -4.00 -10.60
N THR A 132 8.95 -4.92 -11.57
CA THR A 132 10.10 -5.21 -12.44
C THR A 132 10.45 -4.03 -13.34
N GLU A 133 9.44 -3.42 -13.97
CA GLU A 133 9.68 -2.28 -14.88
C GLU A 133 10.15 -1.03 -14.11
N CYS A 134 9.62 -0.77 -12.92
CA CYS A 134 10.13 0.29 -12.05
C CYS A 134 11.61 0.06 -11.69
N ALA A 135 11.99 -1.16 -11.33
CA ALA A 135 13.38 -1.50 -11.01
C ALA A 135 14.33 -1.28 -12.19
N ARG A 136 13.89 -1.57 -13.43
CA ARG A 136 14.69 -1.36 -14.66
C ARG A 136 15.05 0.10 -14.89
N VAL A 137 14.19 1.03 -14.45
CA VAL A 137 14.44 2.50 -14.56
C VAL A 137 14.89 3.10 -13.22
N ASN A 138 15.41 2.29 -12.30
CA ASN A 138 15.90 2.69 -10.98
C ASN A 138 14.85 3.40 -10.11
N GLN A 139 13.57 3.09 -10.31
CA GLN A 139 12.48 3.54 -9.44
C GLN A 139 12.17 2.47 -8.40
N LYS A 140 11.86 2.92 -7.19
CA LYS A 140 11.48 2.07 -6.06
C LYS A 140 10.00 2.26 -5.75
N ILE A 141 9.28 1.17 -5.46
CA ILE A 141 7.88 1.20 -5.04
C ILE A 141 7.81 1.10 -3.52
N TYR A 142 7.01 1.97 -2.90
CA TYR A 142 6.56 1.84 -1.52
C TYR A 142 5.10 1.42 -1.51
N LEU A 143 4.83 0.21 -1.01
CA LEU A 143 3.50 -0.36 -0.97
C LEU A 143 2.90 -0.17 0.43
N PHE A 144 1.78 0.57 0.50
CA PHE A 144 0.95 0.69 1.70
C PHE A 144 -0.29 -0.18 1.55
N ILE A 145 -0.57 -1.02 2.55
CA ILE A 145 -1.80 -1.82 2.63
C ILE A 145 -2.58 -1.38 3.86
N ASP A 146 -3.77 -0.85 3.63
CA ASP A 146 -4.69 -0.43 4.68
C ASP A 146 -5.90 -1.36 4.76
N GLU A 147 -6.49 -1.49 5.96
CA GLU A 147 -7.69 -2.31 6.22
C GLU A 147 -7.54 -3.80 5.83
N TYR A 148 -6.31 -4.35 5.91
CA TYR A 148 -6.06 -5.76 5.61
C TYR A 148 -6.77 -6.72 6.58
N ASP A 149 -7.05 -6.27 7.80
CA ASP A 149 -7.78 -7.02 8.83
C ASP A 149 -9.24 -7.31 8.40
N HIS A 150 -9.87 -6.38 7.68
CA HIS A 150 -11.19 -6.62 7.09
C HIS A 150 -11.14 -7.80 6.10
N PHE A 151 -10.14 -7.82 5.25
CA PHE A 151 -9.88 -8.92 4.31
C PHE A 151 -9.69 -10.26 5.02
N THR A 152 -8.82 -10.30 6.02
CA THR A 152 -8.50 -11.51 6.78
C THR A 152 -9.73 -12.03 7.54
N ASN A 153 -10.49 -11.15 8.20
CA ASN A 153 -11.68 -11.53 8.94
C ASN A 153 -12.78 -12.08 8.03
N THR A 154 -12.95 -11.54 6.83
CA THR A 154 -13.92 -12.05 5.86
C THR A 154 -13.54 -13.45 5.40
N ILE A 155 -12.27 -13.69 5.05
CA ILE A 155 -11.79 -15.03 4.68
C ILE A 155 -11.97 -16.03 5.81
N LEU A 156 -11.61 -15.67 7.04
CA LEU A 156 -11.74 -16.56 8.20
C LEU A 156 -13.21 -16.91 8.48
N SER A 157 -14.12 -15.96 8.39
CA SER A 157 -15.55 -16.22 8.58
C SER A 157 -16.15 -17.16 7.53
N ASP A 158 -15.67 -17.07 6.30
CA ASP A 158 -16.12 -17.94 5.21
C ASP A 158 -15.55 -19.35 5.35
N VAL A 159 -14.28 -19.50 5.77
CA VAL A 159 -13.66 -20.80 6.08
C VAL A 159 -14.40 -21.50 7.23
N ASP A 160 -14.75 -20.76 8.29
CA ASP A 160 -15.53 -21.31 9.41
C ASP A 160 -16.94 -21.74 8.96
N SER A 161 -17.55 -21.01 8.05
CA SER A 161 -18.85 -21.36 7.46
C SER A 161 -18.78 -22.64 6.64
N LEU A 162 -17.72 -22.81 5.83
CA LEU A 162 -17.47 -24.04 5.06
C LEU A 162 -17.23 -25.25 5.96
N ASN A 163 -16.45 -25.09 7.02
CA ASN A 163 -16.20 -26.17 7.98
C ASN A 163 -17.47 -26.64 8.71
N ARG A 164 -18.37 -25.71 9.05
CA ARG A 164 -19.68 -26.06 9.64
C ARG A 164 -20.61 -26.79 8.66
N TYR A 165 -20.47 -26.53 7.35
CA TYR A 165 -21.24 -27.24 6.32
C TYR A 165 -20.75 -28.67 6.12
N THR A 166 -19.43 -28.90 6.12
CA THR A 166 -18.83 -30.21 5.96
C THR A 166 -19.13 -31.14 7.16
N ASP A 167 -19.16 -30.62 8.39
CA ASP A 167 -19.52 -31.35 9.58
C ASP A 167 -21.00 -31.79 9.62
N LYS A 168 -21.89 -31.10 8.94
CA LYS A 168 -23.32 -31.45 8.86
C LYS A 168 -23.64 -32.49 7.79
N THR A 169 -22.75 -32.71 6.83
CA THR A 169 -22.96 -33.68 5.74
C THR A 169 -22.40 -35.08 6.05
N HIS A 170 -21.74 -35.25 7.20
CA HIS A 170 -21.23 -36.53 7.70
C HIS A 170 -22.03 -37.11 8.88
N LYS A 171 -23.26 -36.66 9.08
CA LYS A 171 -24.27 -37.29 9.96
C LYS A 171 -25.47 -37.74 9.12
#